data_7c27176dce706100364b687b511c2ad2
#
_entry.id   7c27176dce706100364b687b511c2ad2
#
_cell.length_a   1.000
_cell.length_b   1.000
_cell.length_c   1.000
_cell.angle_alpha   90.00
_cell.angle_beta   90.00
_cell.angle_gamma   90.00
#
_symmetry.space_group_name_H-M   'P 1'
#
loop_
_entity.id
_entity.type
_entity.pdbx_description
1 polymer ?
#
loop_
_entity_poly.entity_id
_entity_poly.type
_entity_poly.pdbx_seq_one_letter_code
_entity_poly.pdbx_strand_id
1 'polypeptide(L)'
;YPSLPVIETGRYPIHTQVFNERNSHELPLDMMTLSECMTDLGYYAAAPMGAADPIYSGTLRGYDQLNTTGWKLLSAEAVDRTIMQLEAFDETDQFLHLHVADVHPWNAKGFKFHPAVETHLPLSERLFDTDEHIASVRLPKLKIYQEQFWQSLRRVDRNLAQLLTYIEEHYAEEEYLVSVYSDHGNSIFSAPVNGVMDVIAENSTRALWMMRGAGVPEGRIVDELTSSADLYPTLGALCGFPAAEDIDGNLPAVFGGKERDAVYSMSMFPGQTYKLAVRTHDFALRLETQEKVDEDGTVNFADARVGIYPRTHELEEDCAVDSAELRAFFYPRARSIARAIANNGEFWPAMREARPEWFGEAD
;
A
#
# COMPACT_ATOMS: atom_id res chain seq x y z
N TYR A 1 -2.29 5.40 0.00
CA TYR A 1 -1.37 6.40 0.55
C TYR A 1 -0.59 5.88 1.77
N PRO A 2 -1.20 5.31 2.80
CA PRO A 2 -0.44 4.76 3.93
C PRO A 2 0.39 3.51 3.59
N SER A 3 0.14 2.85 2.48
CA SER A 3 0.84 1.62 2.09
C SER A 3 2.32 1.85 1.78
N LEU A 4 2.68 2.99 1.19
CA LEU A 4 4.07 3.27 0.85
C LEU A 4 4.96 3.44 2.09
N PRO A 5 4.58 4.24 3.12
CA PRO A 5 5.29 4.24 4.39
C PRO A 5 5.44 2.86 5.02
N VAL A 6 4.42 2.00 4.91
CA VAL A 6 4.47 0.62 5.42
C VAL A 6 5.53 -0.21 4.69
N ILE A 7 5.59 -0.09 3.36
CA ILE A 7 6.57 -0.77 2.52
C ILE A 7 7.99 -0.28 2.82
N GLU A 8 8.17 1.04 2.93
CA GLU A 8 9.47 1.69 3.13
C GLU A 8 10.05 1.47 4.53
N THR A 9 9.23 1.16 5.53
CA THR A 9 9.70 1.08 6.93
C THR A 9 9.42 -0.27 7.60
N GLY A 10 8.62 -1.13 6.99
CA GLY A 10 8.14 -2.36 7.63
C GLY A 10 7.20 -2.12 8.82
N ARG A 11 6.62 -0.92 8.97
CA ARG A 11 5.77 -0.55 10.11
C ARG A 11 4.37 -0.17 9.67
N TYR A 12 3.37 -0.57 10.45
CA TYR A 12 1.98 -0.21 10.21
C TYR A 12 1.70 1.29 10.50
N PRO A 13 0.59 1.83 9.98
CA PRO A 13 0.22 3.24 10.20
C PRO A 13 0.13 3.65 11.67
N ILE A 14 -0.20 2.73 12.57
CA ILE A 14 -0.22 2.98 14.02
C ILE A 14 1.17 3.35 14.59
N HIS A 15 2.24 2.98 13.92
CA HIS A 15 3.61 3.30 14.29
C HIS A 15 4.20 4.42 13.42
N THR A 16 3.97 4.38 12.09
CA THR A 16 4.44 5.44 11.18
C THR A 16 3.69 6.75 11.35
N GLN A 17 2.49 6.74 11.91
CA GLN A 17 1.59 7.87 12.05
C GLN A 17 1.12 8.48 10.71
N VAL A 18 1.34 7.78 9.61
CA VAL A 18 0.91 8.18 8.27
C VAL A 18 -0.35 7.40 7.89
N PHE A 19 -1.51 7.95 8.16
CA PHE A 19 -2.80 7.30 7.93
C PHE A 19 -3.49 7.73 6.64
N ASN A 20 -3.24 8.94 6.19
CA ASN A 20 -3.89 9.52 5.01
C ASN A 20 -3.10 10.72 4.49
N GLU A 21 -3.53 11.27 3.36
CA GLU A 21 -2.85 12.38 2.69
C GLU A 21 -3.24 13.77 3.25
N ARG A 22 -4.29 13.88 4.07
CA ARG A 22 -4.72 15.16 4.62
C ARG A 22 -3.94 15.54 5.88
N ASN A 23 -3.61 14.56 6.69
CA ASN A 23 -2.77 14.78 7.84
C ASN A 23 -1.33 14.70 7.35
N SER A 24 -0.71 15.85 7.18
CA SER A 24 0.67 15.98 6.70
C SER A 24 1.68 15.51 7.74
N HIS A 25 1.60 14.26 8.13
CA HIS A 25 2.58 13.65 9.00
C HIS A 25 3.70 13.09 8.14
N GLU A 26 4.89 13.53 8.43
CA GLU A 26 6.09 12.92 7.89
C GLU A 26 6.51 11.76 8.79
N LEU A 27 7.14 10.78 8.19
CA LEU A 27 7.75 9.67 8.93
C LEU A 27 8.71 10.23 9.99
N PRO A 28 8.65 9.75 11.25
CA PRO A 28 9.64 10.07 12.27
C PRO A 28 11.06 9.87 11.75
N LEU A 29 11.96 10.78 12.11
CA LEU A 29 13.35 10.78 11.61
C LEU A 29 14.18 9.59 12.13
N ASP A 30 13.75 8.97 13.21
CA ASP A 30 14.36 7.77 13.80
C ASP A 30 13.90 6.45 13.12
N MET A 31 12.90 6.52 12.23
CA MET A 31 12.48 5.39 11.41
C MET A 31 13.26 5.41 10.10
N MET A 32 14.18 4.48 9.93
CA MET A 32 14.91 4.33 8.67
C MET A 32 13.98 3.79 7.57
N THR A 33 14.07 4.41 6.41
CA THR A 33 13.41 3.94 5.19
C THR A 33 14.24 2.87 4.50
N LEU A 34 13.60 2.09 3.63
CA LEU A 34 14.29 1.10 2.80
C LEU A 34 15.41 1.73 1.97
N SER A 35 15.15 2.90 1.37
CA SER A 35 16.14 3.62 0.59
C SER A 35 17.33 4.10 1.44
N GLU A 36 17.10 4.57 2.68
CA GLU A 36 18.18 4.91 3.62
C GLU A 36 19.04 3.68 3.93
N CYS A 37 18.42 2.53 4.19
CA CYS A 37 19.16 1.28 4.43
C CYS A 37 20.00 0.85 3.22
N MET A 38 19.46 0.98 2.02
CA MET A 38 20.19 0.64 0.78
C MET A 38 21.36 1.61 0.54
N THR A 39 21.16 2.90 0.80
CA THR A 39 22.23 3.91 0.68
C THR A 39 23.33 3.67 1.71
N ASP A 40 22.98 3.29 2.94
CA ASP A 40 23.97 2.91 3.97
C ASP A 40 24.80 1.67 3.57
N LEU A 41 24.25 0.77 2.75
CA LEU A 41 24.97 -0.34 2.15
C LEU A 41 25.87 0.07 0.96
N GLY A 42 25.77 1.33 0.51
CA GLY A 42 26.56 1.86 -0.61
C GLY A 42 25.87 1.82 -1.97
N TYR A 43 24.58 1.43 -2.03
CA TYR A 43 23.81 1.49 -3.27
C TYR A 43 23.49 2.93 -3.64
N TYR A 44 23.54 3.22 -4.93
CA TYR A 44 22.97 4.46 -5.47
C TYR A 44 21.45 4.30 -5.60
N ALA A 45 20.71 5.05 -4.79
CA ALA A 45 19.27 4.94 -4.71
C ALA A 45 18.55 5.92 -5.65
N ALA A 46 17.76 5.41 -6.60
CA ALA A 46 16.99 6.26 -7.50
C ALA A 46 15.52 5.82 -7.61
N ALA A 47 14.62 6.79 -7.69
CA ALA A 47 13.18 6.55 -7.79
C ALA A 47 12.57 7.28 -8.98
N PRO A 48 12.38 6.61 -10.13
CA PRO A 48 11.47 7.05 -11.17
C PRO A 48 10.03 6.96 -10.70
N MET A 49 9.35 8.10 -10.54
CA MET A 49 7.97 8.15 -10.06
C MET A 49 7.20 9.36 -10.56
N GLY A 50 5.88 9.36 -10.39
CA GLY A 50 5.03 10.51 -10.70
C GLY A 50 5.05 11.58 -9.61
N ALA A 51 4.86 12.83 -9.97
CA ALA A 51 4.82 13.95 -9.02
C ALA A 51 3.64 13.91 -8.02
N ALA A 52 2.65 13.04 -8.27
CA ALA A 52 1.54 12.83 -7.34
C ALA A 52 1.83 11.75 -6.29
N ASP A 53 2.97 11.10 -6.38
CA ASP A 53 3.34 10.08 -5.43
C ASP A 53 3.85 10.73 -4.12
N PRO A 54 3.89 10.05 -2.99
CA PRO A 54 3.86 10.66 -1.67
C PRO A 54 5.17 11.36 -1.27
N ILE A 55 5.46 12.46 -1.91
CA ILE A 55 6.58 13.36 -1.59
C ILE A 55 6.46 13.91 -0.15
N TYR A 56 5.22 14.01 0.36
CA TYR A 56 4.92 14.70 1.60
C TYR A 56 5.01 13.88 2.88
N SER A 57 5.20 12.57 2.79
CA SER A 57 5.21 11.70 3.97
C SER A 57 6.61 11.34 4.50
N GLY A 58 7.66 11.90 3.92
CA GLY A 58 9.04 11.55 4.27
C GLY A 58 9.50 10.18 3.77
N THR A 59 8.67 9.48 2.96
CA THR A 59 9.00 8.17 2.39
C THR A 59 10.09 8.19 1.33
N LEU A 60 10.42 9.38 0.85
CA LEU A 60 11.45 9.56 -0.18
C LEU A 60 12.81 9.96 0.41
N ARG A 61 12.99 9.86 1.72
CA ARG A 61 14.31 10.02 2.34
C ARG A 61 15.23 8.88 1.89
N GLY A 62 16.50 9.18 1.71
CA GLY A 62 17.51 8.22 1.33
C GLY A 62 17.70 8.01 -0.18
N TYR A 63 16.83 8.56 -1.03
CA TYR A 63 17.09 8.54 -2.47
C TYR A 63 18.07 9.62 -2.89
N ASP A 64 19.14 9.22 -3.59
CA ASP A 64 20.11 10.12 -4.22
C ASP A 64 19.48 10.86 -5.40
N GLN A 65 18.56 10.21 -6.10
CA GLN A 65 17.90 10.78 -7.26
C GLN A 65 16.39 10.49 -7.30
N LEU A 66 15.61 11.55 -7.41
CA LEU A 66 14.18 11.49 -7.66
C LEU A 66 13.88 11.96 -9.08
N ASN A 67 13.52 11.01 -9.94
CA ASN A 67 13.16 11.30 -11.32
C ASN A 67 11.64 11.47 -11.45
N THR A 68 11.13 12.60 -11.00
CA THR A 68 9.70 12.90 -11.12
C THR A 68 9.39 13.52 -12.47
N THR A 69 8.43 12.94 -13.20
CA THR A 69 7.92 13.49 -14.44
C THR A 69 6.42 13.42 -14.51
N GLY A 70 5.84 14.56 -14.87
CA GLY A 70 4.39 14.64 -14.93
C GLY A 70 3.69 14.29 -13.62
N TRP A 71 2.39 14.19 -13.68
CA TRP A 71 1.56 13.89 -12.51
C TRP A 71 1.67 12.41 -12.09
N LYS A 72 1.76 11.53 -13.05
CA LYS A 72 1.89 10.07 -12.86
C LYS A 72 2.86 9.49 -13.89
N LEU A 73 3.65 8.52 -13.46
CA LEU A 73 4.56 7.78 -14.30
C LEU A 73 3.86 6.52 -14.85
N LEU A 74 3.98 6.28 -16.15
CA LEU A 74 3.47 5.08 -16.80
C LEU A 74 4.60 4.07 -17.02
N SER A 75 4.25 2.79 -17.05
CA SER A 75 5.21 1.69 -17.12
C SER A 75 6.16 1.75 -18.30
N ALA A 76 5.71 2.22 -19.47
CA ALA A 76 6.59 2.37 -20.63
C ALA A 76 7.71 3.38 -20.36
N GLU A 77 7.36 4.56 -19.87
CA GLU A 77 8.34 5.60 -19.52
C GLU A 77 9.22 5.18 -18.34
N ALA A 78 8.63 4.48 -17.34
CA ALA A 78 9.39 3.97 -16.20
C ALA A 78 10.46 2.98 -16.62
N VAL A 79 10.13 2.05 -17.51
CA VAL A 79 11.06 1.05 -18.03
C VAL A 79 12.18 1.70 -18.84
N ASP A 80 11.82 2.61 -19.76
CA ASP A 80 12.82 3.33 -20.58
C ASP A 80 13.82 4.09 -19.67
N ARG A 81 13.33 4.79 -18.66
CA ARG A 81 14.16 5.52 -17.70
C ARG A 81 15.03 4.60 -16.85
N THR A 82 14.49 3.45 -16.46
CA THR A 82 15.24 2.47 -15.67
C THR A 82 16.37 1.88 -16.50
N ILE A 83 16.13 1.50 -17.74
CA ILE A 83 17.19 1.00 -18.63
C ILE A 83 18.26 2.08 -18.84
N MET A 84 17.86 3.32 -19.14
CA MET A 84 18.82 4.43 -19.27
C MET A 84 19.63 4.66 -17.99
N GLN A 85 19.02 4.50 -16.82
CA GLN A 85 19.69 4.62 -15.54
C GLN A 85 20.69 3.48 -15.32
N LEU A 86 20.31 2.24 -15.61
CA LEU A 86 21.20 1.08 -15.52
C LEU A 86 22.40 1.22 -16.47
N GLU A 87 22.19 1.70 -17.69
CA GLU A 87 23.28 1.95 -18.65
C GLU A 87 24.20 3.10 -18.24
N ALA A 88 23.62 4.17 -17.66
CA ALA A 88 24.40 5.35 -17.27
C ALA A 88 25.28 5.12 -16.03
N PHE A 89 24.92 4.17 -15.20
CA PHE A 89 25.58 3.83 -13.92
C PHE A 89 25.92 2.34 -13.83
N ASP A 90 26.38 1.76 -14.92
CA ASP A 90 26.66 0.32 -15.07
C ASP A 90 27.76 -0.20 -14.12
N GLU A 91 28.66 0.67 -13.65
CA GLU A 91 29.72 0.35 -12.69
C GLU A 91 29.26 0.55 -11.21
N THR A 92 27.99 0.86 -10.96
CA THR A 92 27.50 1.22 -9.64
C THR A 92 26.38 0.27 -9.19
N ASP A 93 26.49 -0.24 -7.97
CA ASP A 93 25.36 -0.97 -7.36
C ASP A 93 24.17 -0.02 -7.18
N GLN A 94 23.02 -0.40 -7.68
CA GLN A 94 21.85 0.49 -7.74
C GLN A 94 20.63 -0.11 -7.03
N PHE A 95 19.94 0.73 -6.28
CA PHE A 95 18.60 0.47 -5.76
C PHE A 95 17.58 1.33 -6.52
N LEU A 96 16.70 0.70 -7.27
CA LEU A 96 15.74 1.38 -8.14
C LEU A 96 14.29 1.09 -7.70
N HIS A 97 13.55 2.11 -7.34
CA HIS A 97 12.14 2.01 -6.96
C HIS A 97 11.26 2.66 -8.04
N LEU A 98 10.58 1.83 -8.82
CA LEU A 98 9.67 2.26 -9.87
C LEU A 98 8.23 2.27 -9.37
N HIS A 99 7.60 3.43 -9.33
CA HIS A 99 6.17 3.54 -9.02
C HIS A 99 5.37 3.87 -10.27
N VAL A 100 4.59 2.91 -10.77
CA VAL A 100 3.84 3.03 -12.02
C VAL A 100 2.34 3.05 -11.78
N ALA A 101 1.62 3.84 -12.56
CA ALA A 101 0.22 4.16 -12.33
C ALA A 101 -0.73 3.72 -13.48
N ASP A 102 -0.32 2.77 -14.32
CA ASP A 102 -1.10 2.34 -15.48
C ASP A 102 -2.49 1.79 -15.13
N VAL A 103 -2.62 1.17 -13.97
CA VAL A 103 -3.88 0.58 -13.51
C VAL A 103 -4.60 1.41 -12.46
N HIS A 104 -4.05 2.58 -12.11
CA HIS A 104 -4.68 3.48 -11.14
C HIS A 104 -5.88 4.18 -11.79
N PRO A 105 -7.08 4.10 -11.20
CA PRO A 105 -8.23 4.89 -11.65
C PRO A 105 -8.03 6.34 -11.25
N TRP A 106 -8.08 7.24 -12.20
CA TRP A 106 -7.75 8.64 -11.98
C TRP A 106 -8.99 9.47 -11.76
N ASN A 107 -8.93 10.30 -10.74
CA ASN A 107 -9.87 11.35 -10.54
C ASN A 107 -9.21 12.72 -10.74
N ALA A 108 -9.19 13.19 -11.95
CA ALA A 108 -9.13 14.62 -12.12
C ALA A 108 -10.46 15.00 -12.75
N LYS A 109 -11.05 16.11 -12.46
CA LYS A 109 -12.29 16.71 -13.02
C LYS A 109 -12.88 16.04 -14.30
N GLY A 110 -12.37 14.91 -14.67
CA GLY A 110 -12.68 14.00 -15.75
C GLY A 110 -12.03 12.67 -15.45
N PHE A 111 -12.81 11.63 -15.25
CA PHE A 111 -12.31 10.30 -15.03
C PHE A 111 -11.46 9.86 -16.23
N LYS A 112 -10.19 9.55 -15.98
CA LYS A 112 -9.27 9.02 -16.97
C LYS A 112 -8.73 7.72 -16.43
N PHE A 113 -9.11 6.62 -17.04
CA PHE A 113 -8.62 5.32 -16.62
C PHE A 113 -7.16 5.09 -17.03
N HIS A 114 -6.83 5.46 -18.24
CA HIS A 114 -5.50 5.45 -18.81
C HIS A 114 -5.45 6.51 -19.91
N PRO A 115 -4.32 7.19 -20.18
CA PRO A 115 -4.25 8.16 -21.27
C PRO A 115 -4.70 7.61 -22.62
N ALA A 116 -4.47 6.33 -22.90
CA ALA A 116 -4.94 5.69 -24.13
C ALA A 116 -6.43 5.33 -24.13
N VAL A 117 -7.11 5.47 -22.99
CA VAL A 117 -8.50 5.08 -22.79
C VAL A 117 -9.38 6.29 -22.52
N GLU A 118 -8.77 7.44 -22.44
CA GLU A 118 -9.34 8.73 -22.07
C GLU A 118 -10.61 9.12 -22.78
N THR A 119 -10.71 8.76 -24.04
CA THR A 119 -11.69 9.32 -24.95
C THR A 119 -13.08 8.70 -24.87
N HIS A 120 -13.25 7.62 -24.12
CA HIS A 120 -14.46 6.79 -24.25
C HIS A 120 -15.24 6.55 -22.98
N LEU A 121 -14.83 7.14 -21.84
CA LEU A 121 -15.58 7.00 -20.60
C LEU A 121 -16.64 8.09 -20.47
N PRO A 122 -17.93 7.75 -20.50
CA PRO A 122 -18.99 8.73 -20.34
C PRO A 122 -18.88 9.47 -19.00
N LEU A 123 -18.86 10.77 -19.05
CA LEU A 123 -18.79 11.65 -17.86
C LEU A 123 -19.95 11.42 -16.89
N SER A 124 -21.10 10.99 -17.41
CA SER A 124 -22.32 10.70 -16.65
C SER A 124 -22.22 9.47 -15.75
N GLU A 125 -21.24 8.60 -15.96
CA GLU A 125 -21.06 7.37 -15.19
C GLU A 125 -20.05 7.52 -14.06
N ARG A 126 -19.61 8.73 -13.80
CA ARG A 126 -18.79 9.01 -12.63
C ARG A 126 -19.64 8.91 -11.39
N LEU A 127 -19.25 8.01 -10.55
CA LEU A 127 -19.82 7.88 -9.23
C LEU A 127 -18.84 8.48 -8.24
N PHE A 128 -18.73 9.83 -8.26
CA PHE A 128 -18.07 10.54 -7.19
C PHE A 128 -19.11 10.96 -6.18
N ASP A 129 -18.90 10.57 -4.96
CA ASP A 129 -19.39 11.33 -3.87
C ASP A 129 -18.45 12.53 -3.73
N THR A 130 -18.95 13.74 -4.02
CA THR A 130 -18.15 14.96 -4.02
C THR A 130 -17.69 15.38 -2.63
N ASP A 131 -18.30 14.82 -1.59
CA ASP A 131 -18.00 15.10 -0.19
C ASP A 131 -17.07 14.06 0.43
N GLU A 132 -16.85 12.92 -0.22
CA GLU A 132 -15.93 11.87 0.22
C GLU A 132 -14.69 11.84 -0.69
N HIS A 133 -13.65 12.43 -0.19
CA HIS A 133 -12.41 12.59 -0.90
C HIS A 133 -11.78 11.30 -1.24
N ILE A 134 -11.72 10.50 -2.00
CA ILE A 134 -10.68 9.53 -2.35
C ILE A 134 -11.17 8.13 -2.65
N ALA A 135 -11.99 7.56 -1.86
CA ALA A 135 -12.11 6.11 -1.90
C ALA A 135 -13.16 5.58 -2.86
N SER A 136 -13.94 6.42 -3.51
CA SER A 136 -15.18 5.99 -4.13
C SER A 136 -15.25 6.11 -5.65
N VAL A 137 -14.16 5.76 -6.33
CA VAL A 137 -14.27 5.55 -7.77
C VAL A 137 -14.96 4.21 -8.02
N ARG A 138 -16.18 4.27 -8.47
CA ARG A 138 -16.91 3.10 -8.96
C ARG A 138 -16.89 3.12 -10.47
N LEU A 139 -16.34 2.08 -11.04
CA LEU A 139 -16.58 1.81 -12.45
C LEU A 139 -17.80 0.88 -12.57
N PRO A 140 -18.76 1.22 -13.39
CA PRO A 140 -19.81 0.28 -13.74
C PRO A 140 -19.19 -1.02 -14.23
N LYS A 141 -19.81 -2.18 -13.89
CA LYS A 141 -19.37 -3.50 -14.39
C LYS A 141 -19.67 -3.65 -15.89
N LEU A 142 -19.31 -2.66 -16.69
CA LEU A 142 -19.45 -2.72 -18.13
C LEU A 142 -18.28 -3.48 -18.72
N LYS A 143 -18.56 -4.36 -19.65
CA LYS A 143 -17.56 -5.16 -20.34
C LYS A 143 -16.41 -4.31 -20.92
N ILE A 144 -16.74 -3.12 -21.44
CA ILE A 144 -15.74 -2.21 -22.00
C ILE A 144 -14.72 -1.75 -20.95
N TYR A 145 -15.13 -1.44 -19.72
CA TYR A 145 -14.22 -1.01 -18.66
C TYR A 145 -13.33 -2.16 -18.18
N GLN A 146 -13.89 -3.36 -18.10
CA GLN A 146 -13.11 -4.57 -17.79
C GLN A 146 -12.05 -4.83 -18.87
N GLU A 147 -12.42 -4.74 -20.12
CA GLU A 147 -11.50 -4.90 -21.25
C GLU A 147 -10.38 -3.85 -21.22
N GLN A 148 -10.70 -2.61 -20.91
CA GLN A 148 -9.73 -1.52 -20.79
C GLN A 148 -8.76 -1.73 -19.61
N PHE A 149 -9.25 -2.17 -18.46
CA PHE A 149 -8.42 -2.53 -17.33
C PHE A 149 -7.46 -3.67 -17.69
N TRP A 150 -7.94 -4.72 -18.34
CA TRP A 150 -7.11 -5.81 -18.81
C TRP A 150 -6.08 -5.38 -19.86
N GLN A 151 -6.41 -4.42 -20.72
CA GLN A 151 -5.44 -3.85 -21.66
C GLN A 151 -4.33 -3.08 -20.94
N SER A 152 -4.67 -2.34 -19.88
CA SER A 152 -3.69 -1.65 -19.05
C SER A 152 -2.74 -2.65 -18.35
N LEU A 153 -3.29 -3.71 -17.75
CA LEU A 153 -2.48 -4.77 -17.15
C LEU A 153 -1.54 -5.45 -18.18
N ARG A 154 -2.05 -5.80 -19.36
CA ARG A 154 -1.22 -6.39 -20.42
C ARG A 154 -0.11 -5.43 -20.92
N ARG A 155 -0.31 -4.14 -20.77
CA ARG A 155 0.71 -3.15 -21.10
C ARG A 155 1.80 -3.14 -20.05
N VAL A 156 1.43 -3.09 -18.77
CA VAL A 156 2.39 -3.21 -17.66
C VAL A 156 3.19 -4.50 -17.79
N ASP A 157 2.52 -5.63 -17.98
CA ASP A 157 3.15 -6.94 -18.16
C ASP A 157 4.18 -6.94 -19.31
N ARG A 158 3.82 -6.38 -20.47
CA ARG A 158 4.74 -6.27 -21.61
C ARG A 158 5.94 -5.37 -21.30
N ASN A 159 5.73 -4.24 -20.66
CA ASN A 159 6.80 -3.32 -20.33
C ASN A 159 7.73 -3.91 -19.26
N LEU A 160 7.19 -4.59 -18.26
CA LEU A 160 7.98 -5.34 -17.29
C LEU A 160 8.76 -6.48 -17.96
N ALA A 161 8.17 -7.19 -18.93
CA ALA A 161 8.87 -8.22 -19.67
C ALA A 161 10.08 -7.64 -20.45
N GLN A 162 9.97 -6.43 -20.99
CA GLN A 162 11.10 -5.74 -21.62
C GLN A 162 12.23 -5.45 -20.63
N LEU A 163 11.88 -4.92 -19.44
CA LEU A 163 12.87 -4.66 -18.40
C LEU A 163 13.54 -5.95 -17.91
N LEU A 164 12.76 -7.00 -17.67
CA LEU A 164 13.30 -8.29 -17.24
C LEU A 164 14.20 -8.90 -18.30
N THR A 165 13.83 -8.81 -19.59
CA THR A 165 14.69 -9.28 -20.69
C THR A 165 16.02 -8.51 -20.73
N TYR A 166 15.96 -7.18 -20.57
CA TYR A 166 17.18 -6.38 -20.49
C TYR A 166 18.08 -6.80 -19.33
N ILE A 167 17.50 -7.00 -18.14
CA ILE A 167 18.23 -7.42 -16.94
C ILE A 167 18.87 -8.80 -17.18
N GLU A 168 18.13 -9.78 -17.71
CA GLU A 168 18.62 -11.13 -18.00
C GLU A 168 19.72 -11.18 -19.06
N GLU A 169 19.74 -10.24 -20.00
CA GLU A 169 20.76 -10.16 -21.02
C GLU A 169 22.06 -9.50 -20.53
N HIS A 170 22.01 -8.70 -19.45
CA HIS A 170 23.14 -7.89 -18.98
C HIS A 170 23.71 -8.31 -17.64
N TYR A 171 22.94 -9.03 -16.80
CA TYR A 171 23.31 -9.40 -15.44
C TYR A 171 23.11 -10.90 -15.21
N ALA A 172 24.04 -11.53 -14.50
CA ALA A 172 23.83 -12.88 -13.98
C ALA A 172 22.75 -12.90 -12.89
N GLU A 173 22.14 -14.05 -12.65
CA GLU A 173 21.01 -14.14 -11.70
C GLU A 173 21.39 -13.77 -10.28
N GLU A 174 22.63 -13.95 -9.90
CA GLU A 174 23.19 -13.59 -8.59
C GLU A 174 23.49 -12.09 -8.44
N GLU A 175 23.45 -11.33 -9.54
CA GLU A 175 23.78 -9.91 -9.57
C GLU A 175 22.57 -8.99 -9.48
N TYR A 176 21.35 -9.53 -9.51
CA TYR A 176 20.14 -8.71 -9.40
C TYR A 176 19.09 -9.32 -8.49
N LEU A 177 18.25 -8.46 -7.95
CA LEU A 177 17.03 -8.80 -7.23
C LEU A 177 15.89 -7.92 -7.74
N VAL A 178 14.84 -8.53 -8.28
CA VAL A 178 13.64 -7.82 -8.71
C VAL A 178 12.47 -8.21 -7.81
N SER A 179 11.80 -7.20 -7.23
CA SER A 179 10.55 -7.35 -6.49
C SER A 179 9.45 -6.57 -7.20
N VAL A 180 8.41 -7.26 -7.64
CA VAL A 180 7.22 -6.66 -8.25
C VAL A 180 6.08 -6.78 -7.25
N TYR A 181 5.53 -5.64 -6.83
CA TYR A 181 4.45 -5.61 -5.85
C TYR A 181 3.43 -4.53 -6.20
N SER A 182 2.25 -4.63 -5.61
CA SER A 182 1.28 -3.53 -5.59
C SER A 182 1.13 -3.01 -4.17
N ASP A 183 0.90 -1.71 -4.03
CA ASP A 183 0.67 -1.04 -2.76
C ASP A 183 -0.62 -1.49 -2.06
N HIS A 184 -1.62 -1.89 -2.84
CA HIS A 184 -2.89 -2.48 -2.42
C HIS A 184 -3.55 -3.23 -3.58
N GLY A 185 -4.69 -3.85 -3.33
CA GLY A 185 -5.56 -4.44 -4.35
C GLY A 185 -6.47 -3.39 -5.00
N ASN A 186 -7.46 -3.87 -5.74
CA ASN A 186 -8.40 -3.00 -6.43
C ASN A 186 -9.81 -3.60 -6.46
N SER A 187 -10.78 -2.87 -5.92
CA SER A 187 -12.19 -3.28 -5.89
C SER A 187 -13.07 -2.59 -6.94
N ILE A 188 -12.48 -1.96 -7.95
CA ILE A 188 -13.19 -1.16 -8.96
C ILE A 188 -14.37 -1.91 -9.57
N PHE A 189 -14.21 -3.21 -9.82
CA PHE A 189 -15.25 -4.04 -10.42
C PHE A 189 -16.08 -4.84 -9.42
N SER A 190 -15.87 -4.66 -8.13
CA SER A 190 -16.64 -5.32 -7.10
C SER A 190 -18.05 -4.73 -7.00
N ALA A 191 -19.02 -5.56 -6.63
CA ALA A 191 -20.30 -5.05 -6.24
C ALA A 191 -20.13 -4.21 -4.97
N PRO A 192 -20.64 -2.98 -4.93
CA PRO A 192 -20.58 -2.19 -3.74
C PRO A 192 -21.48 -2.80 -2.67
N VAL A 193 -20.96 -2.92 -1.45
CA VAL A 193 -21.78 -3.19 -0.28
C VAL A 193 -22.51 -1.88 0.05
N ASN A 194 -23.84 -1.91 0.10
CA ASN A 194 -24.67 -0.73 0.39
C ASN A 194 -24.35 0.51 -0.47
N GLY A 195 -23.85 0.28 -1.68
CA GLY A 195 -23.57 1.39 -2.57
C GLY A 195 -22.21 2.08 -2.36
N VAL A 196 -21.41 1.72 -1.38
CA VAL A 196 -20.07 2.27 -1.10
C VAL A 196 -19.00 1.22 -1.35
N MET A 197 -17.87 1.62 -1.94
CA MET A 197 -16.69 0.74 -2.00
C MET A 197 -16.17 0.49 -0.58
N ASP A 198 -15.94 -0.76 -0.25
CA ASP A 198 -15.28 -1.08 0.99
C ASP A 198 -13.76 -1.14 0.78
N VAL A 199 -13.09 -0.10 1.25
CA VAL A 199 -11.64 0.10 1.06
C VAL A 199 -10.78 -0.92 1.78
N ILE A 200 -11.33 -1.63 2.78
CA ILE A 200 -10.61 -2.68 3.49
C ILE A 200 -11.12 -4.09 3.15
N ALA A 201 -12.00 -4.24 2.16
CA ALA A 201 -12.39 -5.54 1.66
C ALA A 201 -11.19 -6.31 1.08
N GLU A 202 -11.24 -7.62 1.07
CA GLU A 202 -10.16 -8.50 0.59
C GLU A 202 -9.62 -8.07 -0.78
N ASN A 203 -10.51 -7.81 -1.73
CA ASN A 203 -10.12 -7.39 -3.08
C ASN A 203 -9.53 -5.96 -3.17
N SER A 204 -9.77 -5.12 -2.16
CA SER A 204 -9.15 -3.79 -2.05
C SER A 204 -7.78 -3.84 -1.38
N THR A 205 -7.52 -4.86 -0.58
CA THR A 205 -6.30 -4.95 0.25
C THR A 205 -5.35 -6.08 -0.17
N ARG A 206 -5.83 -7.04 -0.96
CA ARG A 206 -5.00 -8.13 -1.47
C ARG A 206 -4.03 -7.62 -2.52
N ALA A 207 -2.79 -7.42 -2.11
CA ALA A 207 -1.69 -6.97 -2.95
C ALA A 207 -1.03 -8.12 -3.73
N LEU A 208 -0.43 -7.78 -4.87
CA LEU A 208 0.48 -8.66 -5.59
C LEU A 208 1.87 -8.58 -4.96
N TRP A 209 2.58 -9.71 -4.89
CA TRP A 209 4.00 -9.73 -4.60
C TRP A 209 4.67 -10.90 -5.34
N MET A 210 5.65 -10.60 -6.17
CA MET A 210 6.48 -11.54 -6.90
C MET A 210 7.94 -11.12 -6.80
N MET A 211 8.85 -12.11 -6.73
CA MET A 211 10.28 -11.83 -6.64
C MET A 211 11.06 -12.75 -7.57
N ARG A 212 12.23 -12.26 -8.02
CA ARG A 212 13.19 -13.02 -8.82
C ARG A 212 14.61 -12.51 -8.61
N GLY A 213 15.59 -13.39 -8.75
CA GLY A 213 17.02 -13.07 -8.70
C GLY A 213 17.70 -13.60 -7.44
N ALA A 214 18.79 -12.95 -7.06
CA ALA A 214 19.67 -13.39 -5.98
C ALA A 214 18.93 -13.78 -4.70
N GLY A 215 19.12 -15.03 -4.25
CA GLY A 215 18.55 -15.54 -3.00
C GLY A 215 17.06 -15.85 -3.02
N VAL A 216 16.37 -15.68 -4.16
CA VAL A 216 14.93 -15.97 -4.28
C VAL A 216 14.72 -17.42 -4.70
N PRO A 217 13.94 -18.24 -3.95
CA PRO A 217 13.65 -19.63 -4.32
C PRO A 217 12.85 -19.72 -5.63
N GLU A 218 13.40 -20.44 -6.60
CA GLU A 218 12.78 -20.62 -7.91
C GLU A 218 11.47 -21.42 -7.88
N GLY A 219 10.53 -21.05 -8.76
CA GLY A 219 9.31 -21.80 -9.07
C GLY A 219 8.38 -22.00 -7.88
N ARG A 220 8.47 -21.18 -6.84
CA ARG A 220 7.62 -21.25 -5.66
C ARG A 220 6.37 -20.42 -5.82
N ILE A 221 5.24 -21.02 -5.47
CA ILE A 221 4.00 -20.31 -5.16
C ILE A 221 3.85 -20.40 -3.64
N VAL A 222 3.70 -19.24 -3.00
CA VAL A 222 3.67 -19.14 -1.54
C VAL A 222 2.26 -18.74 -1.12
N ASP A 223 1.63 -19.59 -0.31
CA ASP A 223 0.26 -19.40 0.18
C ASP A 223 0.21 -18.86 1.61
N GLU A 224 1.37 -18.64 2.24
CA GLU A 224 1.42 -18.05 3.58
C GLU A 224 0.86 -16.62 3.62
N LEU A 225 0.32 -16.24 4.77
CA LEU A 225 -0.15 -14.88 4.99
C LEU A 225 1.03 -13.91 5.00
N THR A 226 1.00 -12.92 4.10
CA THR A 226 1.98 -11.85 4.04
C THR A 226 1.32 -10.48 4.11
N SER A 227 2.08 -9.49 4.57
CA SER A 227 1.70 -8.08 4.62
C SER A 227 2.67 -7.28 3.75
N SER A 228 2.25 -6.11 3.26
CA SER A 228 3.15 -5.16 2.59
C SER A 228 4.32 -4.71 3.49
N ALA A 229 4.16 -4.78 4.82
CA ALA A 229 5.24 -4.54 5.77
C ALA A 229 6.37 -5.58 5.70
N ASP A 230 6.10 -6.77 5.18
CA ASP A 230 7.06 -7.87 5.10
C ASP A 230 8.12 -7.67 4.02
N LEU A 231 7.87 -6.75 3.08
CA LEU A 231 8.83 -6.41 2.04
C LEU A 231 10.15 -5.88 2.64
N TYR A 232 10.06 -5.00 3.62
CA TYR A 232 11.23 -4.40 4.28
C TYR A 232 12.18 -5.43 4.90
N PRO A 233 11.75 -6.32 5.84
CA PRO A 233 12.63 -7.34 6.39
C PRO A 233 13.07 -8.38 5.36
N THR A 234 12.29 -8.64 4.33
CA THR A 234 12.66 -9.57 3.26
C THR A 234 13.82 -9.01 2.44
N LEU A 235 13.74 -7.75 2.04
CA LEU A 235 14.85 -7.08 1.35
C LEU A 235 16.07 -6.94 2.27
N GLY A 236 15.86 -6.69 3.57
CA GLY A 236 16.93 -6.70 4.55
C GLY A 236 17.70 -8.03 4.59
N ALA A 237 16.97 -9.14 4.62
CA ALA A 237 17.55 -10.47 4.64
C ALA A 237 18.29 -10.81 3.34
N LEU A 238 17.79 -10.36 2.18
CA LEU A 238 18.38 -10.67 0.86
C LEU A 238 19.51 -9.70 0.49
N CYS A 239 19.43 -8.43 0.87
CA CYS A 239 20.44 -7.41 0.54
C CYS A 239 21.47 -7.20 1.67
N GLY A 240 21.21 -7.69 2.88
CA GLY A 240 22.21 -7.71 3.96
C GLY A 240 22.13 -6.53 4.94
N PHE A 241 21.02 -5.78 5.00
CA PHE A 241 20.83 -4.82 6.08
C PHE A 241 20.01 -5.41 7.24
N PRO A 242 20.30 -5.06 8.50
CA PRO A 242 19.54 -5.55 9.63
C PRO A 242 18.16 -4.86 9.67
N ALA A 243 17.08 -5.65 9.70
CA ALA A 243 15.78 -5.09 10.05
C ALA A 243 15.79 -4.64 11.52
N ALA A 244 15.16 -3.49 11.79
CA ALA A 244 15.00 -3.01 13.16
C ALA A 244 14.13 -4.00 13.98
N GLU A 245 14.40 -4.10 15.29
CA GLU A 245 13.71 -5.07 16.16
C GLU A 245 12.22 -4.73 16.37
N ASP A 246 11.83 -3.47 16.18
CA ASP A 246 10.50 -2.92 16.47
C ASP A 246 9.61 -2.73 15.23
N ILE A 247 9.84 -3.49 14.16
CA ILE A 247 9.01 -3.46 12.94
C ILE A 247 7.79 -4.39 13.06
N ASP A 248 6.73 -4.07 12.33
CA ASP A 248 5.55 -4.93 12.18
C ASP A 248 5.72 -5.97 11.06
N GLY A 249 6.69 -5.72 10.19
CA GLY A 249 7.09 -6.63 9.13
C GLY A 249 7.65 -7.93 9.68
N ASN A 250 7.34 -9.04 9.02
CA ASN A 250 7.83 -10.37 9.36
C ASN A 250 8.56 -10.95 8.15
N LEU A 251 9.71 -11.58 8.39
CA LEU A 251 10.36 -12.35 7.33
C LEU A 251 9.50 -13.58 7.01
N PRO A 252 9.01 -13.74 5.76
CA PRO A 252 8.21 -14.90 5.38
C PRO A 252 8.94 -16.21 5.58
N ALA A 253 8.20 -17.30 5.82
CA ALA A 253 8.79 -18.61 6.07
C ALA A 253 9.60 -19.13 4.88
N VAL A 254 9.21 -18.79 3.66
CA VAL A 254 9.95 -19.13 2.43
C VAL A 254 11.38 -18.57 2.42
N PHE A 255 11.64 -17.48 3.16
CA PHE A 255 12.96 -16.87 3.35
C PHE A 255 13.59 -17.20 4.71
N GLY A 256 13.07 -18.21 5.43
CA GLY A 256 13.60 -18.68 6.72
C GLY A 256 13.00 -18.01 7.95
N GLY A 257 12.01 -17.18 7.78
CA GLY A 257 11.24 -16.58 8.87
C GLY A 257 10.12 -17.47 9.39
N LYS A 258 8.98 -16.86 9.74
CA LYS A 258 7.78 -17.56 10.24
C LYS A 258 6.54 -17.03 9.56
N GLU A 259 5.61 -17.92 9.28
CA GLU A 259 4.28 -17.53 8.82
C GLU A 259 3.55 -16.68 9.87
N ARG A 260 2.78 -15.71 9.42
CA ARG A 260 1.92 -14.89 10.26
C ARG A 260 0.65 -15.63 10.64
N ASP A 261 0.19 -15.45 11.88
CA ASP A 261 -1.13 -15.92 12.31
C ASP A 261 -2.26 -15.09 11.69
N ALA A 262 -2.01 -13.80 11.44
CA ALA A 262 -2.99 -12.88 10.91
C ALA A 262 -2.34 -11.70 10.18
N VAL A 263 -3.10 -11.10 9.26
CA VAL A 263 -2.77 -9.81 8.60
C VAL A 263 -3.81 -8.75 8.94
N TYR A 264 -3.38 -7.49 8.85
CA TYR A 264 -4.17 -6.33 9.23
C TYR A 264 -4.37 -5.39 8.05
N SER A 265 -5.58 -4.85 7.93
CA SER A 265 -5.89 -3.78 6.99
C SER A 265 -6.73 -2.75 7.70
N MET A 266 -6.39 -1.47 7.55
CA MET A 266 -7.11 -0.39 8.22
C MET A 266 -7.30 0.81 7.29
N SER A 267 -8.35 1.57 7.54
CA SER A 267 -8.63 2.83 6.88
C SER A 267 -9.03 3.86 7.93
N MET A 268 -8.30 4.95 7.97
CA MET A 268 -8.53 6.06 8.88
C MET A 268 -8.43 7.36 8.08
N PHE A 269 -9.57 7.79 7.54
CA PHE A 269 -9.65 8.99 6.74
C PHE A 269 -10.67 9.96 7.34
N PRO A 270 -10.30 11.23 7.61
CA PRO A 270 -11.21 12.23 8.15
C PRO A 270 -12.49 12.34 7.31
N GLY A 271 -13.64 12.37 7.98
CA GLY A 271 -14.94 12.39 7.34
C GLY A 271 -15.50 11.01 6.90
N GLN A 272 -14.72 9.91 7.08
CA GLN A 272 -15.17 8.53 6.85
C GLN A 272 -15.17 7.73 8.17
N THR A 273 -15.90 6.62 8.23
CA THR A 273 -15.82 5.70 9.38
C THR A 273 -14.44 5.04 9.44
N TYR A 274 -13.90 4.87 10.64
CA TYR A 274 -12.72 4.05 10.81
C TYR A 274 -13.07 2.58 10.54
N LYS A 275 -12.21 1.90 9.81
CA LYS A 275 -12.38 0.49 9.48
C LYS A 275 -11.12 -0.29 9.78
N LEU A 276 -11.29 -1.47 10.36
CA LEU A 276 -10.23 -2.44 10.60
C LEU A 276 -10.68 -3.82 10.14
N ALA A 277 -9.82 -4.53 9.45
CA ALA A 277 -9.96 -5.96 9.19
C ALA A 277 -8.74 -6.71 9.73
N VAL A 278 -8.97 -7.81 10.42
CA VAL A 278 -7.96 -8.78 10.85
C VAL A 278 -8.29 -10.09 10.15
N ARG A 279 -7.38 -10.61 9.33
CA ARG A 279 -7.63 -11.82 8.51
C ARG A 279 -6.66 -12.94 8.83
N THR A 280 -7.21 -14.14 8.93
CA THR A 280 -6.49 -15.41 8.87
C THR A 280 -6.70 -16.04 7.48
N HIS A 281 -6.29 -17.28 7.28
CA HIS A 281 -6.61 -18.02 6.05
C HIS A 281 -8.13 -18.20 5.86
N ASP A 282 -8.86 -18.49 6.93
CA ASP A 282 -10.26 -18.93 6.87
C ASP A 282 -11.27 -17.85 7.27
N PHE A 283 -10.88 -16.94 8.17
CA PHE A 283 -11.79 -15.98 8.77
C PHE A 283 -11.26 -14.55 8.71
N ALA A 284 -12.19 -13.61 8.76
CA ALA A 284 -11.92 -12.19 8.90
C ALA A 284 -12.76 -11.61 10.05
N LEU A 285 -12.12 -10.90 10.97
CA LEU A 285 -12.81 -9.96 11.82
C LEU A 285 -12.89 -8.62 11.10
N ARG A 286 -14.05 -8.00 11.15
CA ARG A 286 -14.26 -6.63 10.68
C ARG A 286 -14.77 -5.76 11.82
N LEU A 287 -14.18 -4.58 11.95
CA LEU A 287 -14.61 -3.53 12.87
C LEU A 287 -14.85 -2.25 12.06
N GLU A 288 -15.98 -1.60 12.30
CA GLU A 288 -16.31 -0.31 11.71
C GLU A 288 -16.97 0.58 12.77
N THR A 289 -16.49 1.81 12.92
CA THR A 289 -17.09 2.80 13.81
C THR A 289 -18.41 3.32 13.25
N GLN A 290 -19.31 3.78 14.14
CA GLN A 290 -20.55 4.43 13.71
C GLN A 290 -20.30 5.89 13.34
N GLU A 291 -19.42 6.53 14.07
CA GLU A 291 -19.04 7.91 13.84
C GLU A 291 -17.88 7.99 12.85
N LYS A 292 -17.81 9.09 12.15
CA LYS A 292 -16.72 9.40 11.23
C LYS A 292 -15.47 9.79 12.03
N VAL A 293 -14.31 9.55 11.46
CA VAL A 293 -13.03 10.07 11.94
C VAL A 293 -13.06 11.59 11.87
N ASP A 294 -12.70 12.25 12.94
CA ASP A 294 -12.64 13.72 13.00
C ASP A 294 -11.48 14.27 12.15
N GLU A 295 -11.49 15.56 11.86
CA GLU A 295 -10.46 16.24 11.06
C GLU A 295 -9.06 16.18 11.72
N ASP A 296 -9.00 16.04 13.04
CA ASP A 296 -7.76 15.86 13.79
C ASP A 296 -7.30 14.40 13.89
N GLY A 297 -8.06 13.46 13.30
CA GLY A 297 -7.76 12.03 13.34
C GLY A 297 -8.30 11.30 14.59
N THR A 298 -9.13 11.95 15.42
CA THR A 298 -9.78 11.29 16.56
C THR A 298 -10.81 10.26 16.09
N VAL A 299 -10.83 9.10 16.73
CA VAL A 299 -11.73 7.98 16.42
C VAL A 299 -12.53 7.59 17.65
N ASN A 300 -13.86 7.61 17.53
CA ASN A 300 -14.76 7.12 18.57
C ASN A 300 -15.10 5.63 18.34
N PHE A 301 -14.65 4.78 19.26
CA PHE A 301 -14.89 3.34 19.20
C PHE A 301 -16.10 2.85 20.03
N ALA A 302 -16.82 3.75 20.73
CA ALA A 302 -17.85 3.36 21.71
C ALA A 302 -18.92 2.45 21.12
N ASP A 303 -19.41 2.78 19.92
CA ASP A 303 -20.48 2.06 19.23
C ASP A 303 -19.98 1.33 17.97
N ALA A 304 -18.70 0.94 17.94
CA ALA A 304 -18.15 0.23 16.81
C ALA A 304 -18.85 -1.13 16.59
N ARG A 305 -19.24 -1.39 15.36
CA ARG A 305 -19.72 -2.72 14.95
C ARG A 305 -18.53 -3.65 14.78
N VAL A 306 -18.63 -4.85 15.34
CA VAL A 306 -17.61 -5.89 15.21
C VAL A 306 -18.28 -7.19 14.83
N GLY A 307 -17.80 -7.82 13.78
CA GLY A 307 -18.26 -9.13 13.32
C GLY A 307 -17.09 -10.00 12.88
N ILE A 308 -17.26 -11.32 12.96
CA ILE A 308 -16.32 -12.32 12.44
C ILE A 308 -17.05 -13.08 11.34
N TYR A 309 -16.41 -13.26 10.22
CA TYR A 309 -16.98 -13.84 8.99
C TYR A 309 -16.04 -14.87 8.40
N PRO A 310 -16.53 -15.88 7.67
CA PRO A 310 -15.69 -16.61 6.74
C PRO A 310 -15.03 -15.62 5.76
N ARG A 311 -13.74 -15.75 5.52
CA ARG A 311 -12.98 -14.77 4.71
C ARG A 311 -13.58 -14.56 3.32
N THR A 312 -14.10 -15.61 2.70
CA THR A 312 -14.76 -15.53 1.39
C THR A 312 -16.11 -14.82 1.38
N HIS A 313 -16.72 -14.60 2.55
CA HIS A 313 -18.03 -13.97 2.74
C HIS A 313 -17.96 -12.79 3.74
N GLU A 314 -16.81 -12.16 3.86
CA GLU A 314 -16.57 -11.12 4.85
C GLU A 314 -17.44 -9.85 4.70
N LEU A 315 -18.11 -9.70 3.56
CA LEU A 315 -19.03 -8.59 3.28
C LEU A 315 -20.50 -8.97 3.41
N GLU A 316 -20.81 -10.20 3.78
CA GLU A 316 -22.16 -10.72 3.91
C GLU A 316 -22.57 -10.78 5.38
N GLU A 317 -23.34 -9.80 5.85
CA GLU A 317 -23.72 -9.66 7.27
C GLU A 317 -24.41 -10.90 7.86
N ASP A 318 -25.17 -11.62 7.04
CA ASP A 318 -25.88 -12.86 7.42
C ASP A 318 -24.93 -14.07 7.52
N CYS A 319 -23.70 -13.96 7.06
CA CYS A 319 -22.65 -14.97 7.19
C CYS A 319 -21.81 -14.81 8.47
N ALA A 320 -22.16 -13.90 9.38
CA ALA A 320 -21.46 -13.71 10.63
C ALA A 320 -21.41 -14.98 11.48
N VAL A 321 -20.22 -15.28 12.03
CA VAL A 321 -19.98 -16.46 12.87
C VAL A 321 -19.79 -16.03 14.32
N ASP A 322 -20.53 -16.63 15.23
CA ASP A 322 -20.35 -16.44 16.66
C ASP A 322 -19.71 -17.69 17.32
N SER A 323 -18.41 -17.63 17.52
CA SER A 323 -17.61 -18.68 18.17
C SER A 323 -16.74 -18.11 19.28
N ALA A 324 -16.74 -18.74 20.45
CA ALA A 324 -15.91 -18.34 21.59
C ALA A 324 -14.41 -18.42 21.25
N GLU A 325 -14.00 -19.42 20.47
CA GLU A 325 -12.62 -19.62 20.04
C GLU A 325 -12.18 -18.49 19.08
N LEU A 326 -13.00 -18.19 18.08
CA LEU A 326 -12.72 -17.10 17.15
C LEU A 326 -12.68 -15.75 17.87
N ARG A 327 -13.59 -15.48 18.81
CA ARG A 327 -13.53 -14.26 19.62
C ARG A 327 -12.25 -14.20 20.45
N ALA A 328 -11.83 -15.30 21.07
CA ALA A 328 -10.59 -15.35 21.84
C ALA A 328 -9.34 -15.06 20.99
N PHE A 329 -9.36 -15.43 19.72
CA PHE A 329 -8.27 -15.14 18.79
C PHE A 329 -8.31 -13.69 18.26
N PHE A 330 -9.46 -13.24 17.75
CA PHE A 330 -9.55 -11.98 17.00
C PHE A 330 -9.70 -10.74 17.88
N TYR A 331 -10.50 -10.80 18.96
CA TYR A 331 -10.82 -9.62 19.75
C TYR A 331 -9.62 -8.98 20.46
N PRO A 332 -8.66 -9.72 21.05
CA PRO A 332 -7.46 -9.10 21.62
C PRO A 332 -6.65 -8.34 20.57
N ARG A 333 -6.54 -8.87 19.35
CA ARG A 333 -5.81 -8.25 18.24
C ARG A 333 -6.48 -6.96 17.79
N ALA A 334 -7.78 -6.99 17.54
CA ALA A 334 -8.54 -5.81 17.17
C ALA A 334 -8.50 -4.72 18.25
N ARG A 335 -8.61 -5.11 19.53
CA ARG A 335 -8.52 -4.19 20.67
C ARG A 335 -7.14 -3.56 20.81
N SER A 336 -6.08 -4.29 20.52
CA SER A 336 -4.73 -3.74 20.56
C SER A 336 -4.57 -2.59 19.54
N ILE A 337 -5.04 -2.81 18.33
CA ILE A 337 -5.02 -1.78 17.28
C ILE A 337 -5.93 -0.59 17.67
N ALA A 338 -7.17 -0.85 18.11
CA ALA A 338 -8.08 0.21 18.51
C ALA A 338 -7.52 1.07 19.67
N ARG A 339 -6.83 0.44 20.64
CA ARG A 339 -6.16 1.18 21.73
C ARG A 339 -5.00 2.03 21.21
N ALA A 340 -4.20 1.50 20.28
CA ALA A 340 -3.11 2.26 19.68
C ALA A 340 -3.66 3.51 18.95
N ILE A 341 -4.74 3.35 18.18
CA ILE A 341 -5.40 4.48 17.50
C ILE A 341 -5.98 5.47 18.51
N ALA A 342 -6.66 5.02 19.57
CA ALA A 342 -7.21 5.91 20.60
C ALA A 342 -6.11 6.69 21.32
N ASN A 343 -4.99 6.03 21.66
CA ASN A 343 -3.85 6.71 22.28
C ASN A 343 -3.21 7.74 21.35
N ASN A 344 -3.23 7.52 20.04
CA ASN A 344 -2.76 8.48 19.07
C ASN A 344 -3.61 9.78 19.07
N GLY A 345 -4.92 9.67 19.34
CA GLY A 345 -5.78 10.84 19.52
C GLY A 345 -5.34 11.77 20.65
N GLU A 346 -4.65 11.25 21.67
CA GLU A 346 -4.03 12.05 22.74
C GLU A 346 -2.66 12.62 22.33
N PHE A 347 -1.97 11.96 21.42
CA PHE A 347 -0.64 12.37 20.96
C PHE A 347 -0.68 13.69 20.14
N TRP A 348 -1.66 13.84 19.26
CA TRP A 348 -1.73 14.98 18.35
C TRP A 348 -2.01 16.31 19.05
N PRO A 349 -2.92 16.42 20.01
CA PRO A 349 -3.05 17.65 20.80
C PRO A 349 -1.75 18.04 21.50
N ALA A 350 -1.03 17.07 22.08
CA ALA A 350 0.26 17.32 22.73
C ALA A 350 1.32 17.76 21.71
N MET A 351 1.37 17.17 20.52
CA MET A 351 2.28 17.57 19.44
C MET A 351 1.95 18.97 18.90
N ARG A 352 0.67 19.30 18.71
CA ARG A 352 0.27 20.66 18.30
C ARG A 352 0.67 21.71 19.33
N GLU A 353 0.52 21.41 20.61
CA GLU A 353 0.97 22.30 21.68
C GLU A 353 2.50 22.44 21.72
N ALA A 354 3.24 21.34 21.52
CA ALA A 354 4.71 21.33 21.54
C ALA A 354 5.34 21.91 20.26
N ARG A 355 4.67 21.80 19.13
CA ARG A 355 5.17 22.16 17.79
C ARG A 355 4.10 22.84 16.94
N PRO A 356 3.56 23.99 17.37
CA PRO A 356 2.47 24.67 16.65
C PRO A 356 2.84 25.05 15.21
N GLU A 357 4.11 25.30 14.94
CA GLU A 357 4.63 25.63 13.63
C GLU A 357 4.49 24.52 12.58
N TRP A 358 4.27 23.27 13.01
CA TRP A 358 4.09 22.14 12.11
C TRP A 358 2.66 21.98 11.59
N PHE A 359 1.70 22.61 12.23
CA PHE A 359 0.28 22.42 11.94
C PHE A 359 -0.38 23.61 11.23
N GLY A 360 0.37 24.69 10.96
CA GLY A 360 -0.18 25.92 10.42
C GLY A 360 -1.09 26.66 11.41
N GLU A 361 -1.36 27.91 11.15
CA GLU A 361 -2.41 28.62 11.88
C GLU A 361 -3.75 28.00 11.48
N ALA A 362 -4.54 27.59 12.47
CA ALA A 362 -5.91 27.18 12.25
C ALA A 362 -6.69 28.39 11.75
N ASP A 363 -7.11 28.38 10.49
CA ASP A 363 -8.05 29.35 9.93
C ASP A 363 -9.46 29.16 10.53
#